data_c0c321f5b98b3d13d21bdd33fe7fb663
#
_entry.id   c0c321f5b98b3d13d21bdd33fe7fb663
#
_cell.length_a   1.000
_cell.length_b   1.000
_cell.length_c   1.000
_cell.angle_alpha   90.00
_cell.angle_beta   90.00
_cell.angle_gamma   90.00
#
_symmetry.space_group_name_H-M   'P 1'
#
loop_
_entity.id
_entity.type
_entity.pdbx_description
1 polymer ?
#
loop_
_entity_poly.entity_id
_entity_poly.type
_entity_poly.pdbx_seq_one_letter_code
_entity_poly.pdbx_strand_id
1 'polypeptide(L)'
;ASILARALEIPAVLSVKGILEKVGNGDSIIIDGAYGEVFINPTQRTLSIYEKKKKKYEEHIEELKTFINKSTETADGKKVMLAANIGGAEEAAKAVKAGAEGVGLFRTEFLFLNKSALPTEEEQFEEYKKAAVLTKGMPLTIRTLDIGGDKDIPYMGLTKETNPFLGYRAIRFCLDRVDIFTTQLRAIL
;
A
#
# COMPACT_ATOMS: atom_id res chain seq x y z
N ALA A 1 -11.30 -1.37 -4.33
CA ALA A 1 -10.96 -1.58 -5.76
C ALA A 1 -9.68 -0.82 -6.16
N SER A 2 -9.55 0.51 -5.96
CA SER A 2 -8.39 1.30 -6.40
C SER A 2 -7.07 0.87 -5.77
N ILE A 3 -7.05 0.58 -4.47
CA ILE A 3 -5.87 0.11 -3.76
C ILE A 3 -5.38 -1.24 -4.33
N LEU A 4 -6.32 -2.15 -4.60
CA LEU A 4 -5.99 -3.46 -5.18
C LEU A 4 -5.47 -3.32 -6.62
N ALA A 5 -6.10 -2.50 -7.45
CA ALA A 5 -5.65 -2.25 -8.81
C ALA A 5 -4.22 -1.67 -8.84
N ARG A 6 -3.95 -0.72 -7.94
CA ARG A 6 -2.60 -0.14 -7.79
C ARG A 6 -1.58 -1.18 -7.31
N ALA A 7 -1.94 -2.03 -6.35
CA ALA A 7 -1.05 -3.09 -5.85
C ALA A 7 -0.74 -4.17 -6.91
N LEU A 8 -1.67 -4.37 -7.86
CA LEU A 8 -1.53 -5.29 -9.00
C LEU A 8 -0.96 -4.60 -10.25
N GLU A 9 -0.66 -3.30 -10.18
CA GLU A 9 -0.18 -2.49 -11.31
C GLU A 9 -1.12 -2.52 -12.54
N ILE A 10 -2.44 -2.62 -12.27
CA ILE A 10 -3.48 -2.67 -13.31
C ILE A 10 -4.06 -1.26 -13.51
N PRO A 11 -4.10 -0.74 -14.75
CA PRO A 11 -4.79 0.52 -15.03
C PRO A 11 -6.26 0.45 -14.63
N ALA A 12 -6.74 1.42 -13.85
CA ALA A 12 -8.11 1.44 -13.37
C ALA A 12 -8.69 2.86 -13.38
N VAL A 13 -9.94 2.95 -13.78
CA VAL A 13 -10.77 4.15 -13.66
C VAL A 13 -12.02 3.80 -12.88
N LEU A 14 -12.32 4.56 -11.83
CA LEU A 14 -13.45 4.29 -10.95
C LEU A 14 -14.61 5.25 -11.24
N SER A 15 -15.81 4.84 -10.84
CA SER A 15 -17.03 5.67 -10.93
C SER A 15 -17.39 6.13 -12.34
N VAL A 16 -17.10 5.31 -13.34
CA VAL A 16 -17.49 5.59 -14.73
C VAL A 16 -18.99 5.34 -14.89
N LYS A 17 -19.78 6.43 -14.94
CA LYS A 17 -21.23 6.34 -15.06
C LYS A 17 -21.68 5.68 -16.36
N GLY A 18 -22.62 4.73 -16.28
CA GLY A 18 -23.22 4.06 -17.44
C GLY A 18 -22.26 3.16 -18.22
N ILE A 19 -21.11 2.79 -17.68
CA ILE A 19 -20.13 1.95 -18.38
C ILE A 19 -20.71 0.56 -18.70
N LEU A 20 -21.44 -0.03 -17.76
CA LEU A 20 -22.06 -1.37 -17.92
C LEU A 20 -23.15 -1.43 -19.00
N GLU A 21 -23.76 -0.28 -19.30
CA GLU A 21 -24.78 -0.16 -20.35
C GLU A 21 -24.15 0.03 -21.74
N LYS A 22 -22.89 0.44 -21.80
CA LYS A 22 -22.20 0.83 -23.04
C LYS A 22 -21.16 -0.18 -23.51
N VAL A 23 -20.78 -1.11 -22.64
CA VAL A 23 -19.74 -2.11 -22.95
C VAL A 23 -20.38 -3.48 -23.09
N GLY A 24 -20.11 -4.14 -24.20
CA GLY A 24 -20.51 -5.52 -24.47
C GLY A 24 -19.33 -6.48 -24.53
N ASN A 25 -19.65 -7.78 -24.55
CA ASN A 25 -18.63 -8.81 -24.76
C ASN A 25 -18.02 -8.70 -26.17
N GLY A 26 -16.70 -8.62 -26.23
CA GLY A 26 -15.96 -8.50 -27.50
C GLY A 26 -15.61 -7.06 -27.87
N ASP A 27 -16.08 -6.05 -27.13
CA ASP A 27 -15.67 -4.67 -27.34
C ASP A 27 -14.19 -4.46 -27.03
N SER A 28 -13.55 -3.66 -27.87
CA SER A 28 -12.18 -3.18 -27.61
C SER A 28 -12.22 -1.95 -26.70
N ILE A 29 -11.40 -1.95 -25.65
CA ILE A 29 -11.41 -0.89 -24.65
C ILE A 29 -9.98 -0.37 -24.39
N ILE A 30 -9.84 0.96 -24.32
CA ILE A 30 -8.65 1.61 -23.77
C ILE A 30 -9.00 2.16 -22.39
N ILE A 31 -8.14 1.89 -21.40
CA ILE A 31 -8.26 2.43 -20.04
C ILE A 31 -6.99 3.24 -19.75
N ASP A 32 -7.15 4.55 -19.56
CA ASP A 32 -6.09 5.45 -19.12
C ASP A 32 -6.33 5.85 -17.65
N GLY A 33 -5.69 5.14 -16.75
CA GLY A 33 -5.82 5.39 -15.30
C GLY A 33 -5.15 6.69 -14.84
N ALA A 34 -4.24 7.27 -15.62
CA ALA A 34 -3.57 8.52 -15.29
C ALA A 34 -4.48 9.74 -15.52
N TYR A 35 -5.26 9.70 -16.61
CA TYR A 35 -6.17 10.79 -16.97
C TYR A 35 -7.64 10.49 -16.66
N GLY A 36 -7.96 9.27 -16.21
CA GLY A 36 -9.32 8.87 -15.88
C GLY A 36 -10.20 8.69 -17.15
N GLU A 37 -9.60 8.29 -18.26
CA GLU A 37 -10.27 8.16 -19.56
C GLU A 37 -10.54 6.69 -19.90
N VAL A 38 -11.72 6.43 -20.45
CA VAL A 38 -12.11 5.11 -20.98
C VAL A 38 -12.67 5.30 -22.38
N PHE A 39 -12.12 4.60 -23.36
CA PHE A 39 -12.60 4.59 -24.74
C PHE A 39 -13.15 3.21 -25.10
N ILE A 40 -14.37 3.17 -25.59
CA ILE A 40 -15.03 1.94 -26.04
C ILE A 40 -15.00 1.94 -27.57
N ASN A 41 -14.56 0.82 -28.15
CA ASN A 41 -14.40 0.67 -29.61
C ASN A 41 -13.66 1.85 -30.24
N PRO A 42 -12.42 2.13 -29.78
CA PRO A 42 -11.66 3.29 -30.21
C PRO A 42 -11.37 3.24 -31.71
N THR A 43 -11.31 4.41 -32.34
CA THR A 43 -10.89 4.51 -33.74
C THR A 43 -9.42 4.10 -33.90
N GLN A 44 -9.00 3.69 -35.11
CA GLN A 44 -7.60 3.36 -35.41
C GLN A 44 -6.64 4.51 -35.06
N ARG A 45 -7.08 5.76 -35.25
CA ARG A 45 -6.33 6.94 -34.85
C ARG A 45 -6.14 7.00 -33.33
N THR A 46 -7.19 6.74 -32.57
CA THR A 46 -7.15 6.74 -31.10
C THR A 46 -6.24 5.62 -30.59
N LEU A 47 -6.35 4.41 -31.14
CA LEU A 47 -5.48 3.29 -30.83
C LEU A 47 -4.01 3.66 -31.01
N SER A 48 -3.63 4.20 -32.18
CA SER A 48 -2.25 4.58 -32.47
C SER A 48 -1.72 5.65 -31.50
N ILE A 49 -2.55 6.59 -31.06
CA ILE A 49 -2.17 7.60 -30.05
C ILE A 49 -1.86 6.93 -28.71
N TYR A 50 -2.74 6.01 -28.25
CA TYR A 50 -2.57 5.36 -26.96
C TYR A 50 -1.48 4.30 -26.96
N GLU A 51 -1.21 3.64 -28.07
CA GLU A 51 -0.04 2.76 -28.24
C GLU A 51 1.27 3.55 -28.06
N LYS A 52 1.36 4.75 -28.64
CA LYS A 52 2.51 5.64 -28.43
C LYS A 52 2.63 6.13 -27.00
N LYS A 53 1.50 6.46 -26.34
CA LYS A 53 1.48 6.83 -24.92
C LYS A 53 1.97 5.67 -24.04
N LYS A 54 1.47 4.45 -24.31
CA LYS A 54 1.87 3.24 -23.59
C LYS A 54 3.36 2.97 -23.73
N LYS A 55 3.89 3.04 -24.95
CA LYS A 55 5.32 2.86 -25.19
C LYS A 55 6.18 3.88 -24.44
N LYS A 56 5.81 5.16 -24.44
CA LYS A 56 6.52 6.19 -23.67
C LYS A 56 6.46 5.93 -22.17
N TYR A 57 5.34 5.44 -21.65
CA TYR A 57 5.20 5.07 -20.26
C TYR A 57 6.13 3.89 -19.90
N GLU A 58 6.16 2.86 -20.75
CA GLU A 58 7.05 1.70 -20.57
C GLU A 58 8.53 2.11 -20.63
N GLU A 59 8.93 2.95 -21.57
CA GLU A 59 10.28 3.53 -21.66
C GLU A 59 10.65 4.31 -20.39
N HIS A 60 9.73 5.12 -19.88
CA HIS A 60 9.94 5.85 -18.63
C HIS A 60 10.09 4.95 -17.41
N ILE A 61 9.30 3.88 -17.31
CA ILE A 61 9.46 2.87 -16.22
C ILE A 61 10.84 2.21 -16.31
N GLU A 62 11.30 1.85 -17.51
CA GLU A 62 12.65 1.27 -17.67
C GLU A 62 13.74 2.29 -17.29
N GLU A 63 13.58 3.55 -17.64
CA GLU A 63 14.48 4.62 -17.22
C GLU A 63 14.55 4.72 -15.68
N LEU A 64 13.38 4.71 -15.02
CA LEU A 64 13.31 4.76 -13.55
C LEU A 64 14.05 3.60 -12.88
N LYS A 65 14.04 2.40 -13.46
CA LYS A 65 14.78 1.25 -12.95
C LYS A 65 16.30 1.49 -12.88
N THR A 66 16.84 2.36 -13.72
CA THR A 66 18.28 2.71 -13.70
C THR A 66 18.68 3.48 -12.43
N PHE A 67 17.71 4.02 -11.69
CA PHE A 67 17.95 4.79 -10.47
C PHE A 67 17.95 3.92 -9.20
N ILE A 68 17.47 2.68 -9.26
CA ILE A 68 17.30 1.78 -8.09
C ILE A 68 18.57 1.64 -7.25
N ASN A 69 19.74 1.64 -7.88
CA ASN A 69 21.03 1.46 -7.19
C ASN A 69 21.84 2.76 -7.05
N LYS A 70 21.24 3.91 -7.35
CA LYS A 70 21.92 5.20 -7.19
C LYS A 70 21.77 5.72 -5.77
N SER A 71 22.82 6.37 -5.25
CA SER A 71 22.74 7.06 -3.97
C SER A 71 21.66 8.14 -4.03
N THR A 72 20.81 8.17 -3.01
CA THR A 72 19.78 9.21 -2.89
C THR A 72 20.37 10.40 -2.17
N GLU A 73 20.59 11.47 -2.92
CA GLU A 73 21.17 12.71 -2.39
C GLU A 73 20.54 13.93 -3.04
N THR A 74 20.51 15.02 -2.30
CA THR A 74 20.06 16.32 -2.79
C THR A 74 21.13 16.98 -3.67
N ALA A 75 20.76 18.03 -4.42
CA ALA A 75 21.69 18.76 -5.27
C ALA A 75 22.89 19.38 -4.53
N ASP A 76 22.76 19.63 -3.22
CA ASP A 76 23.83 20.11 -2.34
C ASP A 76 24.61 18.95 -1.65
N GLY A 77 24.41 17.70 -2.10
CA GLY A 77 25.17 16.53 -1.67
C GLY A 77 24.74 15.92 -0.33
N LYS A 78 23.56 16.29 0.20
CA LYS A 78 23.04 15.66 1.42
C LYS A 78 22.39 14.32 1.09
N LYS A 79 22.83 13.27 1.75
CA LYS A 79 22.21 11.95 1.66
C LYS A 79 20.84 11.92 2.35
N VAL A 80 19.86 11.34 1.70
CA VAL A 80 18.51 11.14 2.21
C VAL A 80 18.17 9.67 2.11
N MET A 81 17.74 9.04 3.20
CA MET A 81 17.33 7.65 3.20
C MET A 81 15.94 7.51 2.56
N LEU A 82 15.84 6.68 1.52
CA LEU A 82 14.57 6.27 0.93
C LEU A 82 13.98 5.10 1.71
N ALA A 83 12.95 5.38 2.50
CA ALA A 83 12.28 4.37 3.29
C ALA A 83 10.85 4.12 2.78
N ALA A 84 10.48 2.86 2.67
CA ALA A 84 9.16 2.45 2.22
C ALA A 84 8.12 2.44 3.35
N ASN A 85 6.86 2.64 2.98
CA ASN A 85 5.72 2.33 3.83
C ASN A 85 5.13 0.98 3.38
N ILE A 86 4.96 0.04 4.30
CA ILE A 86 4.42 -1.29 4.01
C ILE A 86 3.22 -1.62 4.90
N GLY A 87 2.34 -2.50 4.42
CA GLY A 87 1.21 -3.06 5.17
C GLY A 87 1.36 -4.54 5.48
N GLY A 88 2.44 -5.19 5.02
CA GLY A 88 2.73 -6.59 5.28
C GLY A 88 4.13 -6.97 4.78
N ALA A 89 4.61 -8.14 5.20
CA ALA A 89 5.96 -8.59 4.91
C ALA A 89 6.25 -8.77 3.40
N GLU A 90 5.26 -9.15 2.61
CA GLU A 90 5.44 -9.31 1.16
C GLU A 90 5.72 -7.98 0.44
N GLU A 91 5.19 -6.87 0.98
CA GLU A 91 5.47 -5.54 0.47
C GLU A 91 6.92 -5.11 0.77
N ALA A 92 7.53 -5.64 1.85
CA ALA A 92 8.95 -5.40 2.14
C ALA A 92 9.86 -5.92 1.01
N ALA A 93 9.58 -7.11 0.48
CA ALA A 93 10.36 -7.65 -0.63
C ALA A 93 10.23 -6.80 -1.90
N LYS A 94 9.03 -6.28 -2.18
CA LYS A 94 8.79 -5.36 -3.32
C LYS A 94 9.53 -4.04 -3.11
N ALA A 95 9.48 -3.49 -1.89
CA ALA A 95 10.17 -2.26 -1.53
C ALA A 95 11.69 -2.38 -1.72
N VAL A 96 12.29 -3.46 -1.24
CA VAL A 96 13.73 -3.73 -1.42
C VAL A 96 14.09 -3.84 -2.90
N LYS A 97 13.27 -4.54 -3.69
CA LYS A 97 13.44 -4.62 -5.15
C LYS A 97 13.36 -3.26 -5.84
N ALA A 98 12.52 -2.37 -5.34
CA ALA A 98 12.37 -1.01 -5.86
C ALA A 98 13.46 -0.03 -5.40
N GLY A 99 14.44 -0.50 -4.62
CA GLY A 99 15.58 0.31 -4.16
C GLY A 99 15.35 1.04 -2.83
N ALA A 100 14.37 0.60 -2.02
CA ALA A 100 14.22 1.14 -0.67
C ALA A 100 15.44 0.78 0.19
N GLU A 101 15.90 1.74 0.97
CA GLU A 101 17.04 1.61 1.90
C GLU A 101 16.57 1.19 3.31
N GLY A 102 15.27 1.05 3.51
CA GLY A 102 14.64 0.58 4.73
C GLY A 102 13.13 0.65 4.67
N VAL A 103 12.50 0.24 5.76
CA VAL A 103 11.06 0.41 6.01
C VAL A 103 10.89 1.48 7.07
N GLY A 104 10.40 2.63 6.65
CA GLY A 104 10.11 3.77 7.52
C GLY A 104 8.82 3.63 8.30
N LEU A 105 7.90 2.80 7.79
CA LEU A 105 6.62 2.53 8.44
C LEU A 105 6.06 1.17 8.02
N PHE A 106 6.03 0.22 8.97
CA PHE A 106 5.20 -0.97 8.84
C PHE A 106 3.85 -0.73 9.54
N ARG A 107 2.78 -0.67 8.78
CA ARG A 107 1.43 -0.44 9.26
C ARG A 107 0.81 -1.75 9.73
N THR A 108 0.91 -2.01 11.03
CA THR A 108 0.50 -3.28 11.63
C THR A 108 -1.01 -3.50 11.67
N GLU A 109 -1.81 -2.45 11.51
CA GLU A 109 -3.27 -2.55 11.52
C GLU A 109 -3.84 -3.49 10.46
N PHE A 110 -3.14 -3.72 9.34
CA PHE A 110 -3.57 -4.67 8.31
C PHE A 110 -3.60 -6.12 8.82
N LEU A 111 -2.76 -6.46 9.80
CA LEU A 111 -2.80 -7.77 10.46
C LEU A 111 -4.10 -8.00 11.23
N PHE A 112 -4.71 -6.93 11.71
CA PHE A 112 -5.96 -6.96 12.47
C PHE A 112 -7.18 -6.84 11.56
N LEU A 113 -7.13 -5.98 10.54
CA LEU A 113 -8.25 -5.70 9.63
C LEU A 113 -8.70 -6.93 8.82
N ASN A 114 -7.78 -7.83 8.48
CA ASN A 114 -8.05 -8.97 7.63
C ASN A 114 -8.47 -10.24 8.41
N LYS A 115 -8.79 -10.10 9.69
CA LYS A 115 -9.14 -11.22 10.57
C LYS A 115 -10.52 -11.03 11.20
N SER A 116 -11.07 -12.13 11.70
CA SER A 116 -12.31 -12.17 12.48
C SER A 116 -12.09 -12.16 13.99
N ALA A 117 -10.83 -12.27 14.43
CA ALA A 117 -10.41 -12.25 15.83
C ALA A 117 -9.03 -11.60 15.97
N LEU A 118 -8.64 -11.28 17.20
CA LEU A 118 -7.31 -10.74 17.50
C LEU A 118 -6.21 -11.68 17.00
N PRO A 119 -5.20 -11.19 16.27
CA PRO A 119 -4.05 -12.00 15.90
C PRO A 119 -3.27 -12.41 17.16
N THR A 120 -2.84 -13.66 17.18
CA THR A 120 -2.02 -14.20 18.27
C THR A 120 -0.61 -13.57 18.26
N GLU A 121 0.12 -13.75 19.37
CA GLU A 121 1.52 -13.33 19.46
C GLU A 121 2.36 -13.97 18.35
N GLU A 122 2.19 -15.28 18.15
CA GLU A 122 2.90 -16.04 17.12
C GLU A 122 2.61 -15.56 15.71
N GLU A 123 1.34 -15.29 15.38
CA GLU A 123 0.96 -14.77 14.06
C GLU A 123 1.58 -13.40 13.79
N GLN A 124 1.64 -12.53 14.78
CA GLN A 124 2.28 -11.22 14.67
C GLN A 124 3.81 -11.37 14.55
N PHE A 125 4.41 -12.21 15.40
CA PHE A 125 5.85 -12.49 15.38
C PHE A 125 6.32 -13.01 14.02
N GLU A 126 5.64 -14.01 13.45
CA GLU A 126 6.03 -14.57 12.16
C GLU A 126 5.94 -13.53 11.03
N GLU A 127 4.97 -12.64 11.07
CA GLU A 127 4.86 -11.56 10.08
C GLU A 127 5.97 -10.51 10.23
N TYR A 128 6.29 -10.09 11.46
CA TYR A 128 7.37 -9.13 11.72
C TYR A 128 8.74 -9.73 11.42
N LYS A 129 8.98 -10.97 11.81
CA LYS A 129 10.18 -11.73 11.48
C LYS A 129 10.38 -11.88 9.96
N LYS A 130 9.31 -12.24 9.24
CA LYS A 130 9.34 -12.34 7.78
C LYS A 130 9.72 -10.99 7.15
N ALA A 131 9.16 -9.88 7.63
CA ALA A 131 9.52 -8.55 7.17
C ALA A 131 11.00 -8.22 7.46
N ALA A 132 11.48 -8.52 8.68
CA ALA A 132 12.87 -8.29 9.07
C ALA A 132 13.86 -9.10 8.23
N VAL A 133 13.54 -10.35 7.91
CA VAL A 133 14.36 -11.20 7.02
C VAL A 133 14.38 -10.63 5.60
N LEU A 134 13.23 -10.19 5.09
CA LEU A 134 13.11 -9.66 3.73
C LEU A 134 13.79 -8.28 3.55
N THR A 135 13.91 -7.49 4.61
CA THR A 135 14.66 -6.21 4.60
C THR A 135 16.18 -6.41 4.70
N LYS A 136 16.65 -7.65 4.91
CA LYS A 136 18.09 -8.00 4.87
C LYS A 136 18.97 -7.12 5.79
N GLY A 137 18.51 -6.81 6.99
CA GLY A 137 19.21 -6.00 7.97
C GLY A 137 19.12 -4.48 7.75
N MET A 138 18.32 -4.02 6.80
CA MET A 138 17.98 -2.61 6.66
C MET A 138 17.09 -2.16 7.83
N PRO A 139 17.04 -0.86 8.16
CA PRO A 139 16.16 -0.33 9.18
C PRO A 139 14.69 -0.73 8.91
N LEU A 140 14.01 -1.25 9.94
CA LEU A 140 12.61 -1.63 9.90
C LEU A 140 11.88 -0.96 11.07
N THR A 141 11.06 0.04 10.78
CA THR A 141 10.23 0.72 11.78
C THR A 141 8.84 0.11 11.81
N ILE A 142 8.53 -0.59 12.90
CA ILE A 142 7.20 -1.19 13.12
C ILE A 142 6.36 -0.21 13.94
N ARG A 143 5.23 0.24 13.39
CA ARG A 143 4.26 1.04 14.12
C ARG A 143 3.41 0.15 15.01
N THR A 144 3.33 0.44 16.29
CA THR A 144 2.33 -0.19 17.15
C THR A 144 0.93 0.12 16.65
N LEU A 145 -0.03 -0.69 17.07
CA LEU A 145 -1.40 -0.70 16.57
C LEU A 145 -2.02 0.71 16.51
N ASP A 146 -2.43 1.14 15.31
CA ASP A 146 -3.12 2.40 15.06
C ASP A 146 -4.54 2.12 14.54
N ILE A 147 -5.40 1.69 15.46
CA ILE A 147 -6.82 1.42 15.23
C ILE A 147 -7.65 2.47 15.95
N GLY A 148 -8.84 2.70 15.43
CA GLY A 148 -9.77 3.75 15.85
C GLY A 148 -10.02 4.74 14.73
N GLY A 149 -10.97 5.61 14.92
CA GLY A 149 -11.33 6.59 13.91
C GLY A 149 -12.17 6.04 12.78
N ASP A 150 -11.57 5.96 11.61
CA ASP A 150 -12.18 5.49 10.36
C ASP A 150 -12.04 3.98 10.14
N LYS A 151 -11.23 3.30 10.97
CA LYS A 151 -10.97 1.88 10.87
C LYS A 151 -11.85 1.10 11.83
N ASP A 152 -13.01 0.69 11.36
CA ASP A 152 -13.95 -0.15 12.11
C ASP A 152 -13.48 -1.61 12.06
N ILE A 153 -13.19 -2.18 13.23
CA ILE A 153 -12.90 -3.60 13.41
C ILE A 153 -13.99 -4.17 14.31
N PRO A 154 -14.99 -4.87 13.73
CA PRO A 154 -16.20 -5.28 14.47
C PRO A 154 -15.94 -6.04 15.76
N TYR A 155 -14.92 -6.92 15.76
CA TYR A 155 -14.60 -7.74 16.93
C TYR A 155 -13.87 -6.99 18.06
N MET A 156 -13.49 -5.73 17.84
CA MET A 156 -12.86 -4.90 18.87
C MET A 156 -13.86 -4.03 19.65
N GLY A 157 -15.10 -3.91 19.18
CA GLY A 157 -16.16 -3.20 19.87
C GLY A 157 -15.89 -1.70 20.07
N LEU A 158 -15.19 -1.07 19.13
CA LEU A 158 -14.87 0.35 19.21
C LEU A 158 -16.13 1.20 19.02
N THR A 159 -16.31 2.18 19.89
CA THR A 159 -17.43 3.15 19.79
C THR A 159 -17.15 4.19 18.71
N LYS A 160 -18.17 4.56 17.95
CA LYS A 160 -18.06 5.67 16.99
C LYS A 160 -18.03 7.01 17.72
N GLU A 161 -17.04 7.81 17.40
CA GLU A 161 -16.86 9.15 17.93
C GLU A 161 -17.12 10.21 16.87
N THR A 162 -17.45 11.43 17.26
CA THR A 162 -17.66 12.56 16.33
C THR A 162 -16.36 13.07 15.72
N ASN A 163 -15.26 13.03 16.48
CA ASN A 163 -13.90 13.40 16.03
C ASN A 163 -12.92 12.26 16.26
N PRO A 164 -13.04 11.16 15.51
CA PRO A 164 -12.30 9.93 15.79
C PRO A 164 -10.78 10.08 15.73
N PHE A 165 -10.27 10.99 14.88
CA PHE A 165 -8.82 11.21 14.75
C PHE A 165 -8.18 11.86 15.97
N LEU A 166 -8.95 12.59 16.78
CA LEU A 166 -8.53 13.21 18.03
C LEU A 166 -8.96 12.40 19.27
N GLY A 167 -9.73 11.35 19.06
CA GLY A 167 -10.39 10.54 20.09
C GLY A 167 -9.60 9.30 20.54
N TYR A 168 -10.35 8.26 20.85
CA TYR A 168 -9.86 6.99 21.38
C TYR A 168 -9.26 6.11 20.27
N ARG A 169 -7.95 6.25 20.04
CA ARG A 169 -7.21 5.51 19.01
C ARG A 169 -5.74 5.34 19.36
N ALA A 170 -5.05 4.52 18.58
CA ALA A 170 -3.62 4.31 18.62
C ALA A 170 -3.12 4.06 20.05
N ILE A 171 -2.16 4.83 20.54
CA ILE A 171 -1.57 4.67 21.86
C ILE A 171 -2.59 4.76 23.00
N ARG A 172 -3.64 5.57 22.87
CA ARG A 172 -4.69 5.66 23.90
C ARG A 172 -5.44 4.34 24.04
N PHE A 173 -5.82 3.75 22.89
CA PHE A 173 -6.40 2.41 22.85
C PHE A 173 -5.43 1.35 23.39
N CYS A 174 -4.16 1.40 23.00
CA CYS A 174 -3.15 0.43 23.41
C CYS A 174 -2.90 0.46 24.93
N LEU A 175 -2.89 1.64 25.54
CA LEU A 175 -2.69 1.81 26.99
C LEU A 175 -3.90 1.34 27.80
N ASP A 176 -5.09 1.41 27.25
CA ASP A 176 -6.31 0.88 27.87
C ASP A 176 -6.46 -0.64 27.66
N ARG A 177 -6.07 -1.14 26.48
CA ARG A 177 -6.05 -2.57 26.15
C ARG A 177 -4.64 -3.14 26.26
N VAL A 178 -4.12 -3.13 27.47
CA VAL A 178 -2.77 -3.60 27.81
C VAL A 178 -2.51 -5.05 27.34
N ASP A 179 -3.54 -5.89 27.35
CA ASP A 179 -3.51 -7.26 26.85
C ASP A 179 -3.06 -7.31 25.37
N ILE A 180 -3.69 -6.50 24.50
CA ILE A 180 -3.38 -6.42 23.08
C ILE A 180 -2.00 -5.79 22.87
N PHE A 181 -1.72 -4.71 23.59
CA PHE A 181 -0.47 -3.98 23.46
C PHE A 181 0.75 -4.80 23.87
N THR A 182 0.66 -5.51 25.01
CA THR A 182 1.73 -6.38 25.48
C THR A 182 2.00 -7.52 24.50
N THR A 183 0.93 -8.17 23.99
CA THR A 183 1.05 -9.22 22.97
C THR A 183 1.80 -8.70 21.74
N GLN A 184 1.46 -7.51 21.27
CA GLN A 184 2.15 -6.91 20.12
C GLN A 184 3.61 -6.59 20.41
N LEU A 185 3.91 -5.98 21.57
CA LEU A 185 5.29 -5.63 21.93
C LEU A 185 6.18 -6.88 22.07
N ARG A 186 5.64 -7.96 22.65
CA ARG A 186 6.37 -9.23 22.74
C ARG A 186 6.63 -9.84 21.38
N ALA A 187 5.69 -9.74 20.45
CA ALA A 187 5.86 -10.21 19.09
C ALA A 187 6.91 -9.39 18.30
N ILE A 188 7.12 -8.12 18.66
CA ILE A 188 8.12 -7.24 18.03
C ILE A 188 9.54 -7.53 18.57
N LEU A 189 9.66 -7.87 19.85
CA LEU A 189 10.93 -8.12 20.53
C LEU A 189 11.46 -9.53 20.29
#